data_1b59c89b742abffe239c2226109ae4cb
#
_entry.id   1b59c89b742abffe239c2226109ae4cb
#
_cell.length_a   1.000
_cell.length_b   1.000
_cell.length_c   1.000
_cell.angle_alpha   90.00
_cell.angle_beta   90.00
_cell.angle_gamma   90.00
#
_symmetry.space_group_name_H-M   'P 1'
#
loop_
_entity.id
_entity.type
_entity.pdbx_description
1 polymer ?
#
loop_
_entity_poly.entity_id
_entity_poly.type
_entity_poly.pdbx_seq_one_letter_code
_entity_poly.pdbx_strand_id
1 'polypeptide(L)'
;MIILLMITKSSAPETIEYADVTPEGSVIELQQQLFAIRGETTILNRELNAKHEQLSALTDRIARLRRDLDDTEGRYQTSRQLSDETTDEVGRLSLARQTLTEEMERLLANSVAPTDNAIGGVPVDSEYIIFVIDTSGSMFNNPSWNKMLGVIENTLDVYPEVKGIQVMNDMGDYIFDSYRGDWIPDTAGRRNQIISTLRNWNPYSNSSPVEGVTRAINTFYETDKKISIYVLGDDFQPGGSIREVLRKIDRINVEDENGDRLVRIHGIGFPTIFAGPARFQQSVYRYSTLMREMTQRNGGTFVGLNDYQ
;
A
#
# COMPACT_ATOMS: atom_id res chain seq x y z
N MET A 1 -15.32 9.51 41.00
CA MET A 1 -16.02 9.83 42.26
C MET A 1 -16.65 8.52 42.77
N ILE A 2 -15.98 7.84 43.71
CA ILE A 2 -16.38 6.55 44.26
C ILE A 2 -17.22 6.84 45.49
N ILE A 3 -18.50 6.49 45.45
CA ILE A 3 -19.40 6.60 46.61
C ILE A 3 -19.24 5.31 47.43
N LEU A 4 -18.60 5.45 48.59
CA LEU A 4 -18.47 4.39 49.59
C LEU A 4 -19.74 4.40 50.44
N LEU A 5 -20.64 3.45 50.22
CA LEU A 5 -21.84 3.30 51.06
C LEU A 5 -21.45 2.44 52.28
N MET A 6 -21.23 3.07 53.42
CA MET A 6 -21.15 2.39 54.70
C MET A 6 -22.56 2.06 55.20
N ILE A 7 -22.89 0.79 55.22
CA ILE A 7 -24.06 0.30 55.96
C ILE A 7 -23.60 -0.14 57.33
N THR A 8 -23.78 0.74 58.31
CA THR A 8 -23.65 0.38 59.73
C THR A 8 -25.01 -0.18 60.18
N LYS A 9 -25.06 -1.49 60.31
CA LYS A 9 -26.20 -2.13 60.98
C LYS A 9 -25.90 -2.17 62.47
N SER A 10 -26.50 -1.26 63.23
CA SER A 10 -26.49 -1.29 64.71
C SER A 10 -27.40 -2.40 65.16
N SER A 11 -26.87 -3.48 65.71
CA SER A 11 -27.66 -4.48 66.44
C SER A 11 -27.54 -4.16 67.93
N ALA A 12 -28.67 -3.91 68.54
CA ALA A 12 -28.80 -3.84 70.01
C ALA A 12 -28.45 -5.18 70.63
N PRO A 13 -27.88 -5.23 71.83
CA PRO A 13 -27.61 -6.51 72.51
C PRO A 13 -28.93 -7.17 72.98
N GLU A 14 -29.18 -8.34 72.44
CA GLU A 14 -30.24 -9.24 73.00
C GLU A 14 -29.77 -9.75 74.37
N THR A 15 -30.64 -9.53 75.34
CA THR A 15 -30.51 -10.14 76.68
C THR A 15 -30.65 -11.62 76.56
N ILE A 16 -29.60 -12.36 76.83
CA ILE A 16 -29.62 -13.84 76.84
C ILE A 16 -30.29 -14.29 78.14
N GLU A 17 -31.48 -14.86 77.98
CA GLU A 17 -32.23 -15.59 79.10
C GLU A 17 -31.55 -16.95 79.23
N TYR A 18 -30.94 -17.22 80.41
CA TYR A 18 -30.33 -18.50 80.72
C TYR A 18 -31.43 -19.52 81.06
N ALA A 19 -31.84 -20.34 80.10
CA ALA A 19 -32.61 -21.54 80.33
C ALA A 19 -31.70 -22.61 80.93
N ASP A 20 -32.26 -23.33 81.95
CA ASP A 20 -31.60 -24.37 82.71
C ASP A 20 -31.30 -25.59 81.81
N VAL A 21 -30.15 -25.60 81.19
CA VAL A 21 -29.72 -26.65 80.24
C VAL A 21 -28.73 -27.55 80.95
N THR A 22 -29.04 -28.85 80.99
CA THR A 22 -28.11 -29.87 81.54
C THR A 22 -26.78 -29.81 80.76
N PRO A 23 -25.57 -29.98 81.41
CA PRO A 23 -24.27 -29.81 80.79
C PRO A 23 -24.06 -30.62 79.48
N GLU A 24 -24.68 -31.78 79.38
CA GLU A 24 -24.58 -32.65 78.22
C GLU A 24 -25.38 -32.12 77.02
N GLY A 25 -26.56 -31.52 77.23
CA GLY A 25 -27.39 -30.91 76.16
C GLY A 25 -26.70 -29.69 75.56
N SER A 26 -26.04 -28.88 76.37
CA SER A 26 -25.31 -27.68 75.88
C SER A 26 -24.05 -28.03 75.04
N VAL A 27 -23.38 -29.13 75.32
CA VAL A 27 -22.22 -29.61 74.57
C VAL A 27 -22.69 -30.11 73.18
N ILE A 28 -23.80 -30.81 73.10
CA ILE A 28 -24.32 -31.26 71.78
C ILE A 28 -24.74 -30.07 70.89
N GLU A 29 -25.40 -29.09 71.51
CA GLU A 29 -25.86 -27.89 70.80
C GLU A 29 -24.68 -27.06 70.31
N LEU A 30 -23.62 -26.86 71.09
CA LEU A 30 -22.40 -26.24 70.72
C LEU A 30 -21.66 -26.99 69.60
N GLN A 31 -21.66 -28.32 69.65
CA GLN A 31 -21.12 -29.14 68.57
C GLN A 31 -21.90 -28.95 67.25
N GLN A 32 -23.23 -28.89 67.29
CA GLN A 32 -24.03 -28.63 66.11
C GLN A 32 -23.80 -27.24 65.54
N GLN A 33 -23.73 -26.21 66.38
CA GLN A 33 -23.36 -24.84 65.95
C GLN A 33 -21.96 -24.78 65.36
N LEU A 34 -21.03 -25.51 65.92
CA LEU A 34 -19.65 -25.56 65.40
C LEU A 34 -19.58 -26.25 64.03
N PHE A 35 -20.39 -27.32 63.81
CA PHE A 35 -20.50 -27.94 62.50
C PHE A 35 -21.19 -27.04 61.50
N ALA A 36 -22.23 -26.29 61.86
CA ALA A 36 -22.90 -25.34 61.01
C ALA A 36 -21.93 -24.21 60.59
N ILE A 37 -21.24 -23.61 61.54
CA ILE A 37 -20.22 -22.54 61.31
C ILE A 37 -19.10 -23.06 60.38
N ARG A 38 -18.58 -24.27 60.61
CA ARG A 38 -17.58 -24.88 59.73
C ARG A 38 -18.11 -25.09 58.32
N GLY A 39 -19.37 -25.52 58.19
CA GLY A 39 -20.05 -25.66 56.89
C GLY A 39 -20.14 -24.32 56.14
N GLU A 40 -20.66 -23.29 56.81
CA GLU A 40 -20.75 -21.93 56.27
C GLU A 40 -19.39 -21.35 55.91
N THR A 41 -18.39 -21.54 56.76
CA THR A 41 -17.00 -21.09 56.48
C THR A 41 -16.44 -21.76 55.23
N THR A 42 -16.75 -23.04 55.03
CA THR A 42 -16.30 -23.77 53.82
C THR A 42 -16.97 -23.24 52.57
N ILE A 43 -18.27 -22.94 52.63
CA ILE A 43 -19.03 -22.36 51.52
C ILE A 43 -18.49 -20.95 51.19
N LEU A 44 -18.35 -20.09 52.20
CA LEU A 44 -17.82 -18.75 52.07
C LEU A 44 -16.39 -18.73 51.47
N ASN A 45 -15.53 -19.66 51.90
CA ASN A 45 -14.18 -19.77 51.32
C ASN A 45 -14.21 -20.20 49.84
N ARG A 46 -15.15 -21.08 49.45
CA ARG A 46 -15.31 -21.42 48.03
C ARG A 46 -15.83 -20.25 47.22
N GLU A 47 -16.79 -19.50 47.71
CA GLU A 47 -17.31 -18.31 47.07
C GLU A 47 -16.21 -17.22 46.96
N LEU A 48 -15.43 -17.03 48.00
CA LEU A 48 -14.30 -16.09 48.00
C LEU A 48 -13.27 -16.46 46.93
N ASN A 49 -12.89 -17.73 46.86
CA ASN A 49 -11.94 -18.19 45.83
C ASN A 49 -12.52 -18.01 44.41
N ALA A 50 -13.79 -18.34 44.18
CA ALA A 50 -14.45 -18.11 42.92
C ALA A 50 -14.49 -16.62 42.55
N LYS A 51 -14.69 -15.72 43.50
CA LYS A 51 -14.66 -14.27 43.29
C LYS A 51 -13.23 -13.77 42.99
N HIS A 52 -12.23 -14.34 43.66
CA HIS A 52 -10.82 -14.03 43.35
C HIS A 52 -10.44 -14.46 41.94
N GLU A 53 -10.84 -15.63 41.49
CA GLU A 53 -10.62 -16.09 40.10
C GLU A 53 -11.30 -15.16 39.09
N GLN A 54 -12.56 -14.75 39.37
CA GLN A 54 -13.27 -13.81 38.52
C GLN A 54 -12.59 -12.43 38.44
N LEU A 55 -12.08 -11.93 39.57
CA LEU A 55 -11.35 -10.68 39.64
C LEU A 55 -10.03 -10.75 38.85
N SER A 56 -9.30 -11.85 38.97
CA SER A 56 -8.08 -12.08 38.22
C SER A 56 -8.38 -12.08 36.70
N ALA A 57 -9.37 -12.84 36.25
CA ALA A 57 -9.76 -12.90 34.85
C ALA A 57 -10.22 -11.54 34.28
N LEU A 58 -10.95 -10.75 35.10
CA LEU A 58 -11.36 -9.39 34.71
C LEU A 58 -10.18 -8.45 34.63
N THR A 59 -9.23 -8.55 35.54
CA THR A 59 -8.01 -7.73 35.53
C THR A 59 -7.18 -8.01 34.26
N ASP A 60 -7.03 -9.29 33.91
CA ASP A 60 -6.33 -9.70 32.70
C ASP A 60 -7.08 -9.22 31.42
N ARG A 61 -8.40 -9.22 31.46
CA ARG A 61 -9.20 -8.70 30.35
C ARG A 61 -9.05 -7.20 30.20
N ILE A 62 -9.05 -6.45 31.29
CA ILE A 62 -8.81 -5.00 31.30
C ILE A 62 -7.42 -4.70 30.77
N ALA A 63 -6.40 -5.45 31.17
CA ALA A 63 -5.02 -5.27 30.69
C ALA A 63 -4.89 -5.53 29.18
N ARG A 64 -5.64 -6.50 28.65
CA ARG A 64 -5.70 -6.75 27.18
C ARG A 64 -6.40 -5.62 26.45
N LEU A 65 -7.58 -5.22 26.91
CA LEU A 65 -8.35 -4.15 26.28
C LEU A 65 -7.61 -2.80 26.29
N ARG A 66 -6.83 -2.52 27.35
CA ARG A 66 -5.98 -1.30 27.36
C ARG A 66 -4.90 -1.35 26.31
N ARG A 67 -4.21 -2.48 26.16
CA ARG A 67 -3.21 -2.65 25.09
C ARG A 67 -3.80 -2.51 23.70
N ASP A 68 -4.97 -3.10 23.46
CA ASP A 68 -5.68 -2.98 22.18
C ASP A 68 -6.13 -1.53 21.92
N LEU A 69 -6.52 -0.80 22.96
CA LEU A 69 -6.87 0.61 22.87
C LEU A 69 -5.65 1.46 22.51
N ASP A 70 -4.53 1.28 23.22
CA ASP A 70 -3.28 2.01 22.99
C ASP A 70 -2.75 1.74 21.57
N ASP A 71 -2.82 0.48 21.09
CA ASP A 71 -2.43 0.13 19.71
C ASP A 71 -3.35 0.80 18.68
N THR A 72 -4.66 0.81 18.92
CA THR A 72 -5.64 1.45 18.04
C THR A 72 -5.48 2.96 18.02
N GLU A 73 -5.22 3.59 19.16
CA GLU A 73 -4.99 5.02 19.27
C GLU A 73 -3.68 5.42 18.58
N GLY A 74 -2.62 4.63 18.74
CA GLY A 74 -1.35 4.83 18.04
C GLY A 74 -1.51 4.76 16.51
N ARG A 75 -2.28 3.78 16.02
CA ARG A 75 -2.61 3.66 14.60
C ARG A 75 -3.44 4.83 14.09
N TYR A 76 -4.41 5.28 14.87
CA TYR A 76 -5.25 6.43 14.52
C TYR A 76 -4.43 7.72 14.44
N GLN A 77 -3.55 7.97 15.40
CA GLN A 77 -2.66 9.14 15.39
C GLN A 77 -1.71 9.11 14.20
N THR A 78 -1.10 7.97 13.91
CA THR A 78 -0.23 7.79 12.73
C THR A 78 -1.01 8.01 11.42
N SER A 79 -2.22 7.46 11.31
CA SER A 79 -3.09 7.64 10.15
C SER A 79 -3.52 9.11 9.98
N ARG A 80 -3.78 9.81 11.09
CA ARG A 80 -4.16 11.22 11.06
C ARG A 80 -3.00 12.11 10.65
N GLN A 81 -1.81 11.88 11.19
CA GLN A 81 -0.60 12.59 10.77
C GLN A 81 -0.31 12.40 9.27
N LEU A 82 -0.43 11.16 8.78
CA LEU A 82 -0.27 10.85 7.36
C LEU A 82 -1.35 11.54 6.49
N SER A 83 -2.58 11.64 6.98
CA SER A 83 -3.68 12.35 6.30
C SER A 83 -3.46 13.86 6.28
N ASP A 84 -2.98 14.44 7.37
CA ASP A 84 -2.68 15.87 7.46
C ASP A 84 -1.48 16.23 6.55
N GLU A 85 -0.42 15.41 6.54
CA GLU A 85 0.72 15.56 5.62
C GLU A 85 0.29 15.43 4.15
N THR A 86 -0.59 14.47 3.81
CA THR A 86 -1.12 14.30 2.45
C THR A 86 -2.01 15.48 2.05
N THR A 87 -2.79 16.02 2.96
CA THR A 87 -3.66 17.19 2.70
C THR A 87 -2.82 18.44 2.44
N ASP A 88 -1.77 18.66 3.23
CA ASP A 88 -0.82 19.75 3.02
C ASP A 88 -0.03 19.58 1.69
N GLU A 89 0.34 18.37 1.34
CA GLU A 89 1.04 18.07 0.09
C GLU A 89 0.12 18.25 -1.12
N VAL A 90 -1.13 17.82 -1.03
CA VAL A 90 -2.16 18.09 -2.06
C VAL A 90 -2.43 19.60 -2.18
N GLY A 91 -2.46 20.33 -1.07
CA GLY A 91 -2.56 21.79 -1.07
C GLY A 91 -1.37 22.46 -1.77
N ARG A 92 -0.14 22.01 -1.48
CA ARG A 92 1.07 22.51 -2.14
C ARG A 92 1.13 22.14 -3.62
N LEU A 93 0.71 20.92 -3.98
CA LEU A 93 0.64 20.47 -5.38
C LEU A 93 -0.44 21.23 -6.16
N SER A 94 -1.58 21.54 -5.55
CA SER A 94 -2.63 22.35 -6.21
C SER A 94 -2.16 23.78 -6.45
N LEU A 95 -1.46 24.37 -5.47
CA LEU A 95 -0.86 25.71 -5.60
C LEU A 95 0.27 25.72 -6.64
N ALA A 96 1.15 24.71 -6.61
CA ALA A 96 2.21 24.56 -7.59
C ALA A 96 1.66 24.33 -9.01
N ARG A 97 0.56 23.57 -9.13
CA ARG A 97 -0.14 23.39 -10.41
C ARG A 97 -0.76 24.68 -10.90
N GLN A 98 -1.36 25.46 -10.02
CA GLN A 98 -1.94 26.76 -10.38
C GLN A 98 -0.86 27.74 -10.82
N THR A 99 0.24 27.87 -10.08
CA THR A 99 1.38 28.74 -10.46
C THR A 99 2.06 28.25 -11.74
N LEU A 100 2.17 26.93 -11.96
CA LEU A 100 2.70 26.37 -13.19
C LEU A 100 1.77 26.64 -14.38
N THR A 101 0.46 26.58 -14.19
CA THR A 101 -0.54 26.87 -15.23
C THR A 101 -0.49 28.36 -15.62
N GLU A 102 -0.43 29.25 -14.62
CA GLU A 102 -0.30 30.69 -14.85
C GLU A 102 1.02 31.05 -15.55
N GLU A 103 2.14 30.40 -15.19
CA GLU A 103 3.43 30.60 -15.84
C GLU A 103 3.46 29.98 -17.25
N MET A 104 2.83 28.82 -17.45
CA MET A 104 2.66 28.24 -18.78
C MET A 104 1.79 29.11 -19.69
N GLU A 105 0.69 29.66 -19.19
CA GLU A 105 -0.13 30.61 -19.96
C GLU A 105 0.65 31.86 -20.31
N ARG A 106 1.48 32.37 -19.39
CA ARG A 106 2.37 33.52 -19.61
C ARG A 106 3.47 33.21 -20.64
N LEU A 107 4.06 32.01 -20.59
CA LEU A 107 5.07 31.58 -21.55
C LEU A 107 4.46 31.30 -22.92
N LEU A 108 3.25 30.72 -22.98
CA LEU A 108 2.51 30.50 -24.23
C LEU A 108 2.07 31.82 -24.87
N ALA A 109 1.72 32.83 -24.07
CA ALA A 109 1.40 34.17 -24.57
C ALA A 109 2.63 34.91 -25.14
N ASN A 110 3.84 34.53 -24.73
CA ASN A 110 5.09 35.14 -25.14
C ASN A 110 5.94 34.32 -26.13
N SER A 111 5.51 33.07 -26.45
CA SER A 111 6.28 32.19 -27.36
C SER A 111 5.64 32.10 -28.73
N VAL A 112 6.43 32.38 -29.73
CA VAL A 112 6.18 32.04 -31.14
C VAL A 112 6.23 30.52 -31.25
N ALA A 113 5.08 29.93 -31.65
CA ALA A 113 4.82 28.55 -32.05
C ALA A 113 5.56 27.41 -31.27
N PRO A 114 4.80 26.56 -30.55
CA PRO A 114 5.36 25.37 -29.95
C PRO A 114 5.75 24.39 -31.04
N THR A 115 6.95 23.88 -31.00
CA THR A 115 7.30 22.60 -31.63
C THR A 115 6.50 21.49 -30.89
N ASP A 116 5.55 20.91 -31.58
CA ASP A 116 4.56 19.94 -31.12
C ASP A 116 5.15 18.57 -30.79
N ASN A 117 6.07 18.48 -29.83
CA ASN A 117 6.67 17.19 -29.44
C ASN A 117 6.43 16.80 -27.96
N ALA A 118 5.37 17.28 -27.35
CA ALA A 118 5.00 16.85 -26.01
C ALA A 118 3.49 16.64 -25.88
N ILE A 119 3.07 15.46 -25.42
CA ILE A 119 1.66 15.13 -25.15
C ILE A 119 1.50 14.86 -23.67
N GLY A 120 0.62 15.63 -23.03
CA GLY A 120 0.41 15.54 -21.59
C GLY A 120 1.67 15.84 -20.75
N GLY A 121 2.61 16.63 -21.28
CA GLY A 121 3.89 16.94 -20.62
C GLY A 121 4.96 15.86 -20.78
N VAL A 122 4.72 14.82 -21.59
CA VAL A 122 5.72 13.78 -21.92
C VAL A 122 6.38 14.13 -23.24
N PRO A 123 7.72 14.32 -23.30
CA PRO A 123 8.43 14.55 -24.56
C PRO A 123 8.31 13.33 -25.49
N VAL A 124 7.90 13.55 -26.73
CA VAL A 124 7.71 12.53 -27.77
C VAL A 124 8.87 12.65 -28.79
N ASP A 125 10.10 12.49 -28.30
CA ASP A 125 11.31 12.62 -29.13
C ASP A 125 12.15 11.34 -29.18
N SER A 126 11.61 10.22 -28.64
CA SER A 126 12.31 8.95 -28.63
C SER A 126 12.20 8.21 -29.95
N GLU A 127 13.30 7.60 -30.35
CA GLU A 127 13.40 6.81 -31.56
C GLU A 127 13.01 5.34 -31.33
N TYR A 128 13.08 4.88 -30.09
CA TYR A 128 12.79 3.51 -29.68
C TYR A 128 11.90 3.52 -28.44
N ILE A 129 10.94 2.62 -28.41
CA ILE A 129 9.97 2.49 -27.30
C ILE A 129 9.99 1.08 -26.73
N ILE A 130 10.06 0.98 -25.41
CA ILE A 130 9.92 -0.29 -24.68
C ILE A 130 8.74 -0.17 -23.72
N PHE A 131 7.80 -1.08 -23.83
CA PHE A 131 6.74 -1.26 -22.82
C PHE A 131 7.15 -2.35 -21.83
N VAL A 132 7.17 -2.02 -20.56
CA VAL A 132 7.33 -2.95 -19.43
C VAL A 132 6.00 -3.03 -18.71
N ILE A 133 5.32 -4.17 -18.85
CA ILE A 133 3.91 -4.32 -18.49
C ILE A 133 3.80 -5.25 -17.29
N ASP A 134 3.12 -4.80 -16.25
CA ASP A 134 2.71 -5.67 -15.15
C ASP A 134 1.64 -6.66 -15.64
N THR A 135 2.01 -7.93 -15.67
CA THR A 135 1.14 -9.02 -16.09
C THR A 135 0.59 -9.83 -14.90
N SER A 136 0.54 -9.23 -13.72
CA SER A 136 0.01 -9.85 -12.51
C SER A 136 -1.52 -9.99 -12.53
N GLY A 137 -2.04 -10.86 -11.66
CA GLY A 137 -3.48 -11.13 -11.57
C GLY A 137 -4.32 -9.91 -11.18
N SER A 138 -3.77 -8.92 -10.46
CA SER A 138 -4.48 -7.68 -10.10
C SER A 138 -4.84 -6.86 -11.34
N MET A 139 -3.96 -6.81 -12.32
CA MET A 139 -4.19 -6.09 -13.58
C MET A 139 -5.30 -6.73 -14.42
N PHE A 140 -5.44 -8.07 -14.39
CA PHE A 140 -6.42 -8.80 -15.22
C PHE A 140 -7.82 -8.87 -14.59
N ASN A 141 -7.94 -8.79 -13.27
CA ASN A 141 -9.20 -8.97 -12.55
C ASN A 141 -10.14 -7.76 -12.57
N ASN A 142 -9.79 -6.70 -13.29
CA ASN A 142 -10.62 -5.49 -13.38
C ASN A 142 -10.45 -4.78 -14.74
N PRO A 143 -11.20 -3.68 -15.00
CA PRO A 143 -11.11 -2.95 -16.28
C PRO A 143 -9.71 -2.40 -16.60
N SER A 144 -8.75 -2.50 -15.66
CA SER A 144 -7.41 -1.93 -15.80
C SER A 144 -6.63 -2.52 -16.97
N TRP A 145 -6.81 -3.82 -17.28
CA TRP A 145 -6.16 -4.41 -18.45
C TRP A 145 -6.57 -3.74 -19.76
N ASN A 146 -7.88 -3.52 -19.95
CA ASN A 146 -8.38 -2.81 -21.12
C ASN A 146 -7.93 -1.35 -21.16
N LYS A 147 -7.88 -0.68 -19.99
CA LYS A 147 -7.34 0.68 -19.89
C LYS A 147 -5.85 0.70 -20.25
N MET A 148 -5.09 -0.28 -19.79
CA MET A 148 -3.67 -0.41 -20.11
C MET A 148 -3.44 -0.61 -21.61
N LEU A 149 -4.25 -1.46 -22.26
CA LEU A 149 -4.23 -1.61 -23.73
C LEU A 149 -4.50 -0.28 -24.43
N GLY A 150 -5.51 0.48 -23.98
CA GLY A 150 -5.80 1.81 -24.51
C GLY A 150 -4.66 2.80 -24.31
N VAL A 151 -3.95 2.73 -23.20
CA VAL A 151 -2.76 3.56 -22.94
C VAL A 151 -1.63 3.21 -23.93
N ILE A 152 -1.41 1.92 -24.20
CA ILE A 152 -0.40 1.49 -25.18
C ILE A 152 -0.79 1.94 -26.59
N GLU A 153 -2.06 1.74 -26.99
CA GLU A 153 -2.58 2.20 -28.28
C GLU A 153 -2.37 3.71 -28.43
N ASN A 154 -2.85 4.49 -27.47
CA ASN A 154 -2.70 5.95 -27.48
C ASN A 154 -1.23 6.40 -27.51
N THR A 155 -0.35 5.71 -26.76
CA THR A 155 1.10 6.02 -26.78
C THR A 155 1.68 5.77 -28.16
N LEU A 156 1.34 4.65 -28.79
CA LEU A 156 1.82 4.34 -30.15
C LEU A 156 1.23 5.29 -31.20
N ASP A 157 -0.02 5.74 -31.06
CA ASP A 157 -0.65 6.68 -31.99
C ASP A 157 -0.02 8.07 -31.96
N VAL A 158 0.51 8.46 -30.79
CA VAL A 158 1.23 9.74 -30.62
C VAL A 158 2.58 9.75 -31.34
N TYR A 159 3.25 8.59 -31.38
CA TYR A 159 4.48 8.44 -32.14
C TYR A 159 4.15 8.11 -33.60
N PRO A 160 4.39 9.03 -34.58
CA PRO A 160 4.03 8.78 -35.96
C PRO A 160 4.77 7.56 -36.54
N GLU A 161 6.03 7.43 -36.21
CA GLU A 161 6.89 6.29 -36.55
C GLU A 161 8.09 6.26 -35.63
N VAL A 162 8.42 5.07 -35.10
CA VAL A 162 9.65 4.84 -34.34
C VAL A 162 10.53 3.79 -35.02
N LYS A 163 11.82 3.79 -34.71
CA LYS A 163 12.76 2.84 -35.33
C LYS A 163 12.57 1.42 -34.80
N GLY A 164 12.04 1.28 -33.59
CA GLY A 164 11.76 -0.03 -32.99
C GLY A 164 10.90 0.05 -31.75
N ILE A 165 10.12 -1.02 -31.57
CA ILE A 165 9.27 -1.23 -30.40
C ILE A 165 9.74 -2.51 -29.69
N GLN A 166 9.61 -2.56 -28.37
CA GLN A 166 9.76 -3.81 -27.62
C GLN A 166 8.69 -3.89 -26.54
N VAL A 167 8.23 -5.10 -26.24
CA VAL A 167 7.22 -5.36 -25.20
C VAL A 167 7.71 -6.49 -24.31
N MET A 168 7.82 -6.19 -23.04
CA MET A 168 8.29 -7.11 -22.00
C MET A 168 7.30 -7.11 -20.83
N ASN A 169 7.26 -8.22 -20.08
CA ASN A 169 6.57 -8.19 -18.81
C ASN A 169 7.45 -7.57 -17.71
N ASP A 170 6.87 -7.34 -16.56
CA ASP A 170 7.54 -6.77 -15.38
C ASP A 170 8.71 -7.64 -14.87
N MET A 171 8.68 -8.97 -15.10
CA MET A 171 9.78 -9.89 -14.78
C MET A 171 10.92 -9.85 -15.82
N GLY A 172 10.73 -9.13 -16.92
CA GLY A 172 11.70 -8.99 -17.99
C GLY A 172 11.62 -10.07 -19.08
N ASP A 173 10.54 -10.86 -19.13
CA ASP A 173 10.33 -11.78 -20.24
C ASP A 173 9.73 -11.06 -21.43
N TYR A 174 10.17 -11.48 -22.62
CA TYR A 174 9.70 -10.89 -23.88
C TYR A 174 8.31 -11.42 -24.23
N ILE A 175 7.39 -10.54 -24.59
CA ILE A 175 6.07 -10.93 -25.07
C ILE A 175 6.15 -11.62 -26.44
N PHE A 176 7.17 -11.25 -27.22
CA PHE A 176 7.41 -11.82 -28.55
C PHE A 176 8.78 -12.52 -28.57
N ASP A 177 8.80 -13.84 -28.42
CA ASP A 177 10.02 -14.65 -28.41
C ASP A 177 10.87 -14.50 -29.69
N SER A 178 10.22 -14.27 -30.83
CA SER A 178 10.90 -14.03 -32.11
C SER A 178 11.74 -12.75 -32.16
N TYR A 179 11.51 -11.84 -31.20
CA TYR A 179 12.24 -10.59 -31.07
C TYR A 179 12.98 -10.50 -29.74
N ARG A 180 13.39 -11.64 -29.19
CA ARG A 180 14.15 -11.70 -27.95
C ARG A 180 15.52 -11.04 -28.12
N GLY A 181 15.72 -9.89 -27.46
CA GLY A 181 16.95 -9.10 -27.56
C GLY A 181 17.04 -8.22 -28.83
N ASP A 182 16.02 -8.25 -29.68
CA ASP A 182 15.95 -7.46 -30.91
C ASP A 182 14.74 -6.52 -30.90
N TRP A 183 14.77 -5.52 -31.77
CA TRP A 183 13.66 -4.58 -31.93
C TRP A 183 12.58 -5.13 -32.86
N ILE A 184 11.32 -4.94 -32.48
CA ILE A 184 10.18 -5.15 -33.36
C ILE A 184 10.10 -3.96 -34.31
N PRO A 185 10.20 -4.14 -35.64
CA PRO A 185 10.07 -3.04 -36.59
C PRO A 185 8.69 -2.39 -36.48
N ASP A 186 8.66 -1.07 -36.46
CA ASP A 186 7.40 -0.33 -36.36
C ASP A 186 6.67 -0.34 -37.70
N THR A 187 5.55 -1.03 -37.73
CA THR A 187 4.59 -1.05 -38.83
C THR A 187 3.17 -1.15 -38.28
N ALA A 188 2.18 -0.65 -39.00
CA ALA A 188 0.77 -0.74 -38.59
C ALA A 188 0.35 -2.19 -38.29
N GLY A 189 0.85 -3.16 -39.08
CA GLY A 189 0.59 -4.59 -38.83
C GLY A 189 1.21 -5.09 -37.52
N ARG A 190 2.41 -4.64 -37.17
CA ARG A 190 3.06 -5.00 -35.91
C ARG A 190 2.43 -4.33 -34.70
N ARG A 191 2.04 -3.06 -34.79
CA ARG A 191 1.26 -2.38 -33.75
C ARG A 191 -0.04 -3.14 -33.45
N ASN A 192 -0.81 -3.50 -34.48
CA ASN A 192 -2.01 -4.31 -34.32
C ASN A 192 -1.74 -5.70 -33.73
N GLN A 193 -0.63 -6.34 -34.12
CA GLN A 193 -0.21 -7.62 -33.57
C GLN A 193 0.13 -7.50 -32.07
N ILE A 194 0.82 -6.45 -31.64
CA ILE A 194 1.14 -6.17 -30.23
C ILE A 194 -0.15 -6.11 -29.42
N ILE A 195 -1.09 -5.28 -29.84
CA ILE A 195 -2.37 -5.12 -29.11
C ILE A 195 -3.18 -6.41 -29.09
N SER A 196 -3.27 -7.13 -30.21
CA SER A 196 -4.04 -8.39 -30.30
C SER A 196 -3.42 -9.49 -29.43
N THR A 197 -2.09 -9.55 -29.33
CA THR A 197 -1.40 -10.51 -28.48
C THR A 197 -1.62 -10.19 -27.01
N LEU A 198 -1.48 -8.92 -26.60
CA LEU A 198 -1.73 -8.49 -25.25
C LEU A 198 -3.20 -8.66 -24.83
N ARG A 199 -4.15 -8.48 -25.74
CA ARG A 199 -5.59 -8.70 -25.46
C ARG A 199 -5.90 -10.14 -25.08
N ASN A 200 -5.13 -11.10 -25.61
CA ASN A 200 -5.29 -12.53 -25.34
C ASN A 200 -4.21 -13.07 -24.36
N TRP A 201 -3.49 -12.19 -23.68
CA TRP A 201 -2.44 -12.57 -22.75
C TRP A 201 -3.00 -13.21 -21.48
N ASN A 202 -2.29 -14.19 -20.93
CA ASN A 202 -2.63 -14.79 -19.64
C ASN A 202 -1.82 -14.14 -18.51
N PRO A 203 -2.42 -13.87 -17.33
CA PRO A 203 -1.73 -13.28 -16.20
C PRO A 203 -0.64 -14.21 -15.69
N TYR A 204 0.58 -13.69 -15.61
CA TYR A 204 1.74 -14.41 -15.08
C TYR A 204 2.84 -13.42 -14.71
N SER A 205 2.83 -12.91 -13.48
CA SER A 205 3.98 -12.21 -12.91
C SER A 205 3.88 -12.07 -11.39
N ASN A 206 4.96 -11.54 -10.79
CA ASN A 206 5.08 -11.29 -9.35
C ASN A 206 4.92 -9.81 -8.97
N SER A 207 4.43 -8.96 -9.87
CA SER A 207 4.24 -7.52 -9.68
C SER A 207 5.52 -6.79 -9.24
N SER A 208 6.60 -6.91 -10.02
CA SER A 208 7.86 -6.19 -9.77
C SER A 208 8.42 -5.61 -11.07
N PRO A 209 8.26 -4.31 -11.34
CA PRO A 209 8.73 -3.70 -12.58
C PRO A 209 10.26 -3.61 -12.67
N VAL A 210 10.98 -3.90 -11.60
CA VAL A 210 12.43 -3.68 -11.47
C VAL A 210 13.23 -4.59 -12.39
N GLU A 211 12.82 -5.85 -12.49
CA GLU A 211 13.47 -6.85 -13.33
C GLU A 211 13.31 -6.50 -14.80
N GLY A 212 12.08 -6.13 -15.21
CA GLY A 212 11.76 -5.72 -16.57
C GLY A 212 12.54 -4.48 -17.00
N VAL A 213 12.52 -3.42 -16.20
CA VAL A 213 13.28 -2.19 -16.47
C VAL A 213 14.79 -2.46 -16.50
N THR A 214 15.31 -3.24 -15.55
CA THR A 214 16.74 -3.59 -15.52
C THR A 214 17.16 -4.34 -16.77
N ARG A 215 16.36 -5.35 -17.19
CA ARG A 215 16.64 -6.12 -18.40
C ARG A 215 16.55 -5.26 -19.64
N ALA A 216 15.52 -4.42 -19.74
CA ALA A 216 15.35 -3.50 -20.86
C ALA A 216 16.58 -2.60 -21.05
N ILE A 217 17.04 -1.95 -19.98
CA ILE A 217 18.23 -1.09 -20.04
C ILE A 217 19.46 -1.91 -20.40
N ASN A 218 19.74 -3.01 -19.72
CA ASN A 218 20.94 -3.82 -19.95
C ASN A 218 21.02 -4.41 -21.37
N THR A 219 19.85 -4.67 -22.00
CA THR A 219 19.83 -5.26 -23.34
C THR A 219 19.87 -4.23 -24.44
N PHE A 220 19.19 -3.10 -24.26
CA PHE A 220 18.92 -2.16 -25.34
C PHE A 220 19.65 -0.83 -25.21
N TYR A 221 20.33 -0.59 -24.07
CA TYR A 221 21.10 0.62 -23.87
C TYR A 221 22.24 0.74 -24.90
N GLU A 222 22.19 1.79 -25.71
CA GLU A 222 23.24 2.16 -26.64
C GLU A 222 23.34 3.70 -26.65
N THR A 223 24.56 4.22 -26.80
CA THR A 223 24.83 5.66 -26.68
C THR A 223 24.30 6.50 -27.85
N ASP A 224 23.96 5.86 -28.96
CA ASP A 224 23.42 6.48 -30.17
C ASP A 224 21.90 6.37 -30.30
N LYS A 225 21.23 5.77 -29.31
CA LYS A 225 19.76 5.52 -29.32
C LYS A 225 19.05 6.32 -28.24
N LYS A 226 18.03 7.06 -28.65
CA LYS A 226 17.07 7.68 -27.73
C LYS A 226 15.94 6.69 -27.43
N ILE A 227 15.92 6.17 -26.23
CA ILE A 227 14.99 5.12 -25.81
C ILE A 227 14.05 5.67 -24.73
N SER A 228 12.76 5.43 -24.87
CA SER A 228 11.78 5.59 -23.79
C SER A 228 11.25 4.25 -23.32
N ILE A 229 11.30 4.01 -22.02
CA ILE A 229 10.66 2.87 -21.35
C ILE A 229 9.36 3.37 -20.70
N TYR A 230 8.24 2.74 -21.04
CA TYR A 230 6.95 2.96 -20.43
C TYR A 230 6.63 1.80 -19.49
N VAL A 231 6.63 2.06 -18.20
CA VAL A 231 6.32 1.08 -17.14
C VAL A 231 4.85 1.21 -16.78
N LEU A 232 4.09 0.15 -17.01
CA LEU A 232 2.65 0.09 -16.76
C LEU A 232 2.37 -0.95 -15.68
N GLY A 233 1.78 -0.53 -14.55
CA GLY A 233 1.50 -1.46 -13.45
C GLY A 233 0.75 -0.80 -12.29
N ASP A 234 0.48 -1.59 -11.27
CA ASP A 234 -0.31 -1.18 -10.11
C ASP A 234 0.37 -1.44 -8.76
N ASP A 235 1.40 -2.29 -8.75
CA ASP A 235 1.98 -2.79 -7.50
C ASP A 235 3.51 -2.95 -7.56
N PHE A 236 4.13 -2.89 -6.39
CA PHE A 236 5.53 -3.24 -6.17
C PHE A 236 5.64 -4.11 -4.92
N GLN A 237 5.75 -5.41 -5.14
CA GLN A 237 5.91 -6.40 -4.07
C GLN A 237 7.20 -6.16 -3.27
N PRO A 238 7.20 -6.43 -1.96
CA PRO A 238 8.33 -6.14 -1.08
C PRO A 238 9.49 -7.12 -1.32
N GLY A 239 10.31 -6.83 -2.31
CA GLY A 239 11.54 -7.58 -2.64
C GLY A 239 12.83 -6.78 -2.46
N GLY A 240 12.79 -5.61 -1.80
CA GLY A 240 13.98 -4.78 -1.61
C GLY A 240 13.68 -3.36 -1.17
N SER A 241 14.71 -2.64 -0.80
CA SER A 241 14.63 -1.22 -0.52
C SER A 241 14.49 -0.41 -1.80
N ILE A 242 13.52 0.51 -1.86
CA ILE A 242 13.38 1.46 -2.99
C ILE A 242 14.73 2.12 -3.31
N ARG A 243 15.49 2.51 -2.28
CA ARG A 243 16.82 3.11 -2.44
C ARG A 243 17.82 2.19 -3.15
N GLU A 244 17.76 0.88 -2.93
CA GLU A 244 18.63 -0.09 -3.61
C GLU A 244 18.24 -0.25 -5.06
N VAL A 245 16.94 -0.30 -5.35
CA VAL A 245 16.41 -0.32 -6.72
C VAL A 245 16.87 0.91 -7.50
N LEU A 246 16.65 2.10 -6.94
CA LEU A 246 17.05 3.35 -7.58
C LEU A 246 18.56 3.40 -7.84
N ARG A 247 19.38 3.03 -6.86
CA ARG A 247 20.84 2.93 -7.05
C ARG A 247 21.25 1.93 -8.13
N LYS A 248 20.50 0.83 -8.27
CA LYS A 248 20.75 -0.15 -9.33
C LYS A 248 20.46 0.44 -10.71
N ILE A 249 19.31 1.11 -10.86
CA ILE A 249 18.93 1.77 -12.12
C ILE A 249 19.89 2.91 -12.45
N ASP A 250 20.21 3.78 -11.47
CA ASP A 250 21.18 4.88 -11.66
C ASP A 250 22.56 4.40 -12.16
N ARG A 251 22.96 3.20 -11.77
CA ARG A 251 24.25 2.61 -12.18
C ARG A 251 24.25 2.11 -13.61
N ILE A 252 23.13 1.60 -14.11
CA ILE A 252 23.02 1.01 -15.45
C ILE A 252 22.52 1.99 -16.50
N ASN A 253 21.76 3.01 -16.10
CA ASN A 253 21.32 4.10 -16.96
C ASN A 253 22.20 5.33 -16.70
N VAL A 254 23.33 5.39 -17.40
CA VAL A 254 24.36 6.42 -17.20
C VAL A 254 23.92 7.73 -17.86
N GLU A 255 24.36 8.85 -17.31
CA GLU A 255 24.18 10.19 -17.89
C GLU A 255 25.15 10.41 -19.03
N ASP A 256 24.72 11.14 -20.04
CA ASP A 256 25.57 11.63 -21.13
C ASP A 256 26.42 12.84 -20.69
N GLU A 257 27.17 13.43 -21.63
CA GLU A 257 28.03 14.58 -21.37
C GLU A 257 27.26 15.85 -20.94
N ASN A 258 25.95 15.90 -21.20
CA ASN A 258 25.05 17.00 -20.82
C ASN A 258 24.33 16.74 -19.47
N GLY A 259 24.51 15.59 -18.90
CA GLY A 259 23.80 15.15 -17.67
C GLY A 259 22.42 14.53 -17.92
N ASP A 260 22.06 14.27 -19.18
CA ASP A 260 20.81 13.63 -19.55
C ASP A 260 20.94 12.10 -19.56
N ARG A 261 19.90 11.42 -19.08
CA ARG A 261 19.83 9.95 -19.16
C ARG A 261 19.46 9.52 -20.58
N LEU A 262 20.23 8.60 -21.15
CA LEU A 262 19.99 8.11 -22.51
C LEU A 262 18.72 7.26 -22.61
N VAL A 263 18.36 6.54 -21.55
CA VAL A 263 17.08 5.83 -21.45
C VAL A 263 16.16 6.61 -20.53
N ARG A 264 15.11 7.17 -21.10
CA ARG A 264 14.06 7.86 -20.37
C ARG A 264 13.05 6.84 -19.82
N ILE A 265 12.61 7.00 -18.57
CA ILE A 265 11.67 6.07 -17.94
C ILE A 265 10.41 6.82 -17.58
N HIS A 266 9.28 6.42 -18.17
CA HIS A 266 7.93 6.89 -17.84
C HIS A 266 7.18 5.82 -17.04
N GLY A 267 6.28 6.23 -16.15
CA GLY A 267 5.46 5.34 -15.36
C GLY A 267 3.98 5.66 -15.48
N ILE A 268 3.16 4.65 -15.64
CA ILE A 268 1.71 4.74 -15.61
C ILE A 268 1.21 3.79 -14.51
N GLY A 269 0.61 4.38 -13.48
CA GLY A 269 0.06 3.65 -12.33
C GLY A 269 -1.43 3.41 -12.46
N PHE A 270 -1.85 2.18 -12.24
CA PHE A 270 -3.26 1.76 -12.26
C PHE A 270 -3.77 1.58 -10.82
N PRO A 271 -4.93 2.15 -10.45
CA PRO A 271 -5.42 2.14 -9.07
C PRO A 271 -6.16 0.85 -8.68
N THR A 272 -5.80 -0.30 -9.24
CA THR A 272 -6.50 -1.58 -9.09
C THR A 272 -6.64 -2.03 -7.64
N ILE A 273 -5.60 -1.86 -6.85
CA ILE A 273 -5.51 -2.36 -5.47
C ILE A 273 -6.30 -1.49 -4.49
N PHE A 274 -6.63 -0.24 -4.84
CA PHE A 274 -7.49 0.60 -4.00
C PHE A 274 -8.94 0.07 -3.90
N ALA A 275 -9.37 -0.75 -4.85
CA ALA A 275 -10.64 -1.49 -4.77
C ALA A 275 -10.59 -2.67 -3.77
N GLY A 276 -9.40 -3.05 -3.31
CA GLY A 276 -9.16 -4.17 -2.41
C GLY A 276 -9.05 -3.79 -0.93
N PRO A 277 -8.85 -4.79 -0.05
CA PRO A 277 -8.66 -4.57 1.38
C PRO A 277 -7.48 -3.65 1.70
N ALA A 278 -7.63 -2.79 2.71
CA ALA A 278 -6.62 -1.78 3.12
C ALA A 278 -5.20 -2.35 3.36
N ARG A 279 -5.09 -3.64 3.73
CA ARG A 279 -3.79 -4.31 3.92
C ARG A 279 -2.92 -4.40 2.66
N PHE A 280 -3.51 -4.29 1.47
CA PHE A 280 -2.80 -4.31 0.19
C PHE A 280 -2.43 -2.91 -0.31
N GLN A 281 -2.98 -1.85 0.28
CA GLN A 281 -2.73 -0.47 -0.17
C GLN A 281 -1.28 -0.02 0.07
N GLN A 282 -0.58 -0.65 1.01
CA GLN A 282 0.82 -0.30 1.30
C GLN A 282 1.75 -0.55 0.10
N SER A 283 1.50 -1.58 -0.69
CA SER A 283 2.30 -1.89 -1.89
C SER A 283 2.09 -0.88 -3.01
N VAL A 284 0.88 -0.31 -3.13
CA VAL A 284 0.56 0.79 -4.07
C VAL A 284 1.34 2.05 -3.74
N TYR A 285 1.41 2.42 -2.45
CA TYR A 285 2.21 3.58 -2.03
C TYR A 285 3.70 3.35 -2.33
N ARG A 286 4.19 2.12 -2.12
CA ARG A 286 5.55 1.76 -2.49
C ARG A 286 5.79 1.85 -3.98
N TYR A 287 4.85 1.36 -4.80
CA TYR A 287 4.90 1.48 -6.25
C TYR A 287 4.94 2.93 -6.70
N SER A 288 4.00 3.74 -6.22
CA SER A 288 3.92 5.16 -6.58
C SER A 288 5.19 5.92 -6.17
N THR A 289 5.74 5.62 -4.98
CA THR A 289 6.99 6.23 -4.51
C THR A 289 8.17 5.81 -5.40
N LEU A 290 8.29 4.51 -5.69
CA LEU A 290 9.34 4.00 -6.57
C LEU A 290 9.25 4.63 -7.96
N MET A 291 8.06 4.64 -8.55
CA MET A 291 7.85 5.15 -9.90
C MET A 291 8.10 6.66 -10.00
N ARG A 292 7.64 7.45 -9.01
CA ARG A 292 7.91 8.89 -8.97
C ARG A 292 9.42 9.17 -8.95
N GLU A 293 10.15 8.53 -8.05
CA GLU A 293 11.59 8.71 -7.91
C GLU A 293 12.35 8.21 -9.15
N MET A 294 11.95 7.04 -9.66
CA MET A 294 12.62 6.43 -10.81
C MET A 294 12.43 7.26 -12.09
N THR A 295 11.18 7.70 -12.35
CA THR A 295 10.89 8.51 -13.53
C THR A 295 11.58 9.87 -13.47
N GLN A 296 11.51 10.56 -12.32
CA GLN A 296 12.16 11.85 -12.13
C GLN A 296 13.67 11.80 -12.36
N ARG A 297 14.34 10.77 -11.84
CA ARG A 297 15.79 10.58 -11.99
C ARG A 297 16.20 10.23 -13.41
N ASN A 298 15.30 9.68 -14.20
CA ASN A 298 15.58 9.21 -15.55
C ASN A 298 14.83 10.03 -16.62
N GLY A 299 14.59 11.31 -16.36
CA GLY A 299 14.08 12.27 -17.34
C GLY A 299 12.66 12.01 -17.85
N GLY A 300 11.89 11.17 -17.15
CA GLY A 300 10.53 10.83 -17.51
C GLY A 300 9.48 11.37 -16.54
N THR A 301 8.25 10.88 -16.68
CA THR A 301 7.09 11.35 -15.94
C THR A 301 6.31 10.18 -15.36
N PHE A 302 5.79 10.32 -14.14
CA PHE A 302 4.86 9.37 -13.54
C PHE A 302 3.43 9.91 -13.57
N VAL A 303 2.51 9.12 -14.12
CA VAL A 303 1.07 9.42 -14.16
C VAL A 303 0.31 8.34 -13.42
N GLY A 304 -0.33 8.70 -12.32
CA GLY A 304 -1.31 7.85 -11.64
C GLY A 304 -2.69 8.05 -12.24
N LEU A 305 -3.35 6.99 -12.67
CA LEU A 305 -4.72 7.05 -13.16
C LEU A 305 -5.70 7.12 -11.99
N ASN A 306 -6.69 8.00 -12.06
CA ASN A 306 -7.63 8.25 -10.95
C ASN A 306 -8.93 7.46 -11.06
N ASP A 307 -9.11 6.67 -12.11
CA ASP A 307 -10.41 6.09 -12.47
C ASP A 307 -10.52 4.66 -11.97
N TYR A 308 -11.47 4.43 -11.05
CA TYR A 308 -11.80 3.12 -10.48
C TYR A 308 -12.94 2.38 -11.22
N GLN A 309 -13.54 3.02 -12.24
CA GLN A 309 -14.72 2.50 -12.91
C GLN A 309 -14.42 1.91 -14.28
#